data_71705bb41ca9cbbb45640d3989b0bb33
#
_entry.id   71705bb41ca9cbbb45640d3989b0bb33
#
_cell.length_a   1.000
_cell.length_b   1.000
_cell.length_c   1.000
_cell.angle_alpha   90.00
_cell.angle_beta   90.00
_cell.angle_gamma   90.00
#
_symmetry.space_group_name_H-M   'P 1'
#
loop_
_entity.id
_entity.type
_entity.pdbx_description
1 polymer ?
#
loop_
_entity_poly.entity_id
_entity_poly.type
_entity_poly.pdbx_seq_one_letter_code
_entity_poly.pdbx_strand_id
1 'polypeptide(L)'
;MKQIVLKIGLCVLLAVVSISGNAQIKEFQKYASMEDVTYVYISKFMLKMAGMGNIAPVNGVNLKKLMKEVDGIQVISTDGPSAPSNLKKSVTSLLSAGKYETLMQVNEDDTSTSIYYINKKEQSAVVLVVENKDNHDIQVIVFSGKFKIEDVMQIVEK
;
A
#
# COMPACT_ATOMS: atom_id res chain seq x y z
N MET A 1 20.75 39.99 -8.02
CA MET A 1 20.78 38.89 -9.05
C MET A 1 21.08 37.51 -8.48
N LYS A 2 22.08 37.35 -7.62
CA LYS A 2 22.41 36.02 -7.05
C LYS A 2 21.26 35.37 -6.26
N GLN A 3 20.46 36.14 -5.52
CA GLN A 3 19.32 35.57 -4.77
C GLN A 3 18.14 35.11 -5.64
N ILE A 4 17.93 35.76 -6.78
CA ILE A 4 16.86 35.40 -7.73
C ILE A 4 17.20 34.09 -8.42
N VAL A 5 18.45 33.92 -8.83
CA VAL A 5 18.94 32.69 -9.46
C VAL A 5 18.86 31.49 -8.49
N LEU A 6 19.18 31.71 -7.21
CA LEU A 6 19.06 30.67 -6.17
C LEU A 6 17.62 30.26 -5.90
N LYS A 7 16.69 31.24 -5.89
CA LYS A 7 15.24 30.95 -5.72
C LYS A 7 14.66 30.22 -6.92
N ILE A 8 15.05 30.54 -8.14
CA ILE A 8 14.63 29.84 -9.36
C ILE A 8 15.20 28.45 -9.37
N GLY A 9 16.48 28.27 -9.02
CA GLY A 9 17.11 26.94 -8.92
C GLY A 9 16.42 26.02 -7.89
N LEU A 10 16.01 26.57 -6.74
CA LEU A 10 15.30 25.84 -5.71
C LEU A 10 13.87 25.45 -6.15
N CYS A 11 13.16 26.35 -6.85
CA CYS A 11 11.84 26.07 -7.41
C CYS A 11 11.89 24.99 -8.51
N VAL A 12 12.93 25.00 -9.35
CA VAL A 12 13.12 23.97 -10.39
C VAL A 12 13.45 22.61 -9.76
N LEU A 13 14.25 22.60 -8.69
CA LEU A 13 14.58 21.37 -7.96
C LEU A 13 13.34 20.78 -7.28
N LEU A 14 12.45 21.61 -6.73
CA LEU A 14 11.17 21.20 -6.14
C LEU A 14 10.17 20.73 -7.21
N ALA A 15 10.19 21.29 -8.41
CA ALA A 15 9.33 20.87 -9.52
C ALA A 15 9.71 19.49 -10.08
N VAL A 16 11.00 19.13 -10.06
CA VAL A 16 11.48 17.81 -10.52
C VAL A 16 11.06 16.69 -9.57
N VAL A 17 10.86 16.97 -8.28
CA VAL A 17 10.36 15.99 -7.30
C VAL A 17 8.88 15.66 -7.52
N SER A 18 8.14 16.49 -8.26
CA SER A 18 6.69 16.32 -8.50
C SER A 18 6.35 15.36 -9.65
N ILE A 19 7.34 14.79 -10.36
CA ILE A 19 7.09 13.88 -11.49
C ILE A 19 7.20 12.39 -11.08
N SER A 20 7.47 12.13 -9.81
CA SER A 20 7.68 10.77 -9.33
C SER A 20 6.43 10.21 -8.68
N GLY A 21 5.65 9.46 -9.45
CA GLY A 21 4.97 8.36 -8.83
C GLY A 21 3.46 8.42 -8.77
N ASN A 22 2.83 8.13 -9.88
CA ASN A 22 1.46 7.59 -9.90
C ASN A 22 1.38 6.13 -9.38
N ALA A 23 2.41 5.63 -8.72
CA ALA A 23 2.44 4.29 -8.16
C ALA A 23 1.67 4.20 -6.82
N GLN A 24 1.42 5.33 -6.15
CA GLN A 24 0.58 5.36 -4.95
C GLN A 24 -0.90 5.34 -5.32
N ILE A 25 -1.66 4.52 -4.63
CA ILE A 25 -3.12 4.61 -4.72
C ILE A 25 -3.56 5.85 -3.94
N LYS A 26 -4.10 6.83 -4.66
CA LYS A 26 -4.43 8.18 -4.13
C LYS A 26 -5.38 8.12 -2.94
N GLU A 27 -6.32 7.18 -2.95
CA GLU A 27 -7.29 6.99 -1.88
C GLU A 27 -6.64 6.65 -0.53
N PHE A 28 -5.45 6.06 -0.55
CA PHE A 28 -4.69 5.73 0.66
C PHE A 28 -3.70 6.83 1.08
N GLN A 29 -3.40 7.80 0.22
CA GLN A 29 -2.49 8.90 0.56
C GLN A 29 -3.02 9.80 1.69
N LYS A 30 -4.34 9.90 1.83
CA LYS A 30 -4.97 10.68 2.90
C LYS A 30 -4.55 10.26 4.30
N TYR A 31 -4.14 9.01 4.47
CA TYR A 31 -3.71 8.50 5.78
C TYR A 31 -2.33 9.01 6.19
N ALA A 32 -1.53 9.56 5.26
CA ALA A 32 -0.25 10.17 5.58
C ALA A 32 -0.34 11.42 6.48
N SER A 33 -1.52 12.05 6.55
CA SER A 33 -1.78 13.23 7.38
C SER A 33 -2.72 12.93 8.56
N MET A 34 -3.03 11.68 8.82
CA MET A 34 -3.90 11.27 9.91
C MET A 34 -3.10 11.18 11.22
N GLU A 35 -3.64 11.74 12.30
CA GLU A 35 -3.02 11.64 13.62
C GLU A 35 -3.02 10.19 14.12
N ASP A 36 -2.00 9.82 14.90
CA ASP A 36 -1.79 8.47 15.48
C ASP A 36 -1.75 7.34 14.43
N VAL A 37 -1.33 7.68 13.22
CA VAL A 37 -1.17 6.73 12.11
C VAL A 37 0.22 6.86 11.52
N THR A 38 0.95 5.75 11.48
CA THR A 38 2.20 5.65 10.74
C THR A 38 1.90 5.30 9.29
N TYR A 39 2.42 6.11 8.37
CA TYR A 39 2.32 5.91 6.93
C TYR A 39 3.70 5.78 6.30
N VAL A 40 3.93 4.68 5.59
CA VAL A 40 5.16 4.41 4.86
C VAL A 40 4.84 4.17 3.39
N TYR A 41 5.59 4.80 2.51
CA TYR A 41 5.54 4.50 1.08
C TYR A 41 6.89 4.00 0.57
N ILE A 42 6.88 2.86 -0.10
CA ILE A 42 8.05 2.24 -0.71
C ILE A 42 7.86 2.28 -2.23
N SER A 43 8.71 3.03 -2.92
CA SER A 43 8.64 3.17 -4.37
C SER A 43 9.21 1.95 -5.10
N LYS A 44 8.88 1.79 -6.38
CA LYS A 44 9.47 0.77 -7.26
C LYS A 44 11.00 0.81 -7.27
N PHE A 45 11.56 1.99 -7.22
CA PHE A 45 13.02 2.16 -7.18
C PHE A 45 13.62 1.54 -5.91
N MET A 46 13.03 1.81 -4.75
CA MET A 46 13.46 1.22 -3.47
C MET A 46 13.28 -0.30 -3.45
N LEU A 47 12.17 -0.81 -3.99
CA LEU A 47 11.93 -2.25 -4.10
C LEU A 47 13.00 -2.94 -4.94
N LYS A 48 13.42 -2.32 -6.04
CA LYS A 48 14.52 -2.83 -6.89
C LYS A 48 15.86 -2.80 -6.16
N MET A 49 16.18 -1.70 -5.48
CA MET A 49 17.44 -1.58 -4.71
C MET A 49 17.52 -2.59 -3.56
N ALA A 50 16.42 -2.83 -2.87
CA ALA A 50 16.34 -3.82 -1.81
C ALA A 50 16.38 -5.28 -2.30
N GLY A 51 16.47 -5.53 -3.61
CA GLY A 51 16.49 -6.87 -4.19
C GLY A 51 15.16 -7.63 -4.03
N MET A 52 14.07 -6.95 -3.70
CA MET A 52 12.76 -7.59 -3.48
C MET A 52 12.21 -8.32 -4.70
N GLY A 53 12.74 -8.05 -5.89
CA GLY A 53 12.45 -8.83 -7.10
C GLY A 53 13.07 -10.24 -7.11
N ASN A 54 13.95 -10.55 -6.14
CA ASN A 54 14.66 -11.83 -6.01
C ASN A 54 14.29 -12.58 -4.71
N ILE A 55 13.11 -12.30 -4.15
CA ILE A 55 12.63 -12.99 -2.94
C ILE A 55 12.49 -14.49 -3.22
N ALA A 56 13.09 -15.30 -2.37
CA ALA A 56 12.90 -16.75 -2.39
C ALA A 56 11.43 -17.10 -2.08
N PRO A 57 10.90 -18.21 -2.60
CA PRO A 57 9.56 -18.65 -2.25
C PRO A 57 9.39 -18.78 -0.74
N VAL A 58 8.34 -18.19 -0.19
CA VAL A 58 8.00 -18.30 1.24
C VAL A 58 6.83 -19.28 1.35
N ASN A 59 7.02 -20.34 2.11
CA ASN A 59 6.00 -21.41 2.30
C ASN A 59 5.44 -22.00 0.98
N GLY A 60 6.30 -22.11 -0.05
CA GLY A 60 5.90 -22.60 -1.37
C GLY A 60 5.26 -21.55 -2.28
N VAL A 61 4.99 -20.35 -1.79
CA VAL A 61 4.38 -19.25 -2.55
C VAL A 61 5.44 -18.46 -3.30
N ASN A 62 5.33 -18.41 -4.62
CA ASN A 62 6.26 -17.66 -5.46
C ASN A 62 5.83 -16.20 -5.66
N LEU A 63 6.21 -15.35 -4.74
CA LEU A 63 5.94 -13.90 -4.80
C LEU A 63 6.75 -13.17 -5.88
N LYS A 64 7.76 -13.82 -6.46
CA LYS A 64 8.70 -13.19 -7.39
C LYS A 64 8.01 -12.58 -8.62
N LYS A 65 6.99 -13.26 -9.15
CA LYS A 65 6.24 -12.78 -10.32
C LYS A 65 5.44 -11.53 -9.95
N LEU A 66 4.68 -11.57 -8.84
CA LEU A 66 3.92 -10.42 -8.37
C LEU A 66 4.80 -9.22 -8.07
N MET A 67 5.91 -9.43 -7.35
CA MET A 67 6.82 -8.33 -6.96
C MET A 67 7.48 -7.63 -8.14
N LYS A 68 7.63 -8.29 -9.30
CA LYS A 68 8.11 -7.65 -10.54
C LYS A 68 7.12 -6.64 -11.10
N GLU A 69 5.83 -6.89 -10.92
CA GLU A 69 4.73 -6.07 -11.43
C GLU A 69 4.29 -5.00 -10.41
N VAL A 70 4.81 -5.05 -9.18
CA VAL A 70 4.54 -4.05 -8.14
C VAL A 70 5.33 -2.78 -8.43
N ASP A 71 4.63 -1.67 -8.49
CA ASP A 71 5.18 -0.32 -8.69
C ASP A 71 5.36 0.45 -7.37
N GLY A 72 4.67 0.05 -6.32
CA GLY A 72 4.79 0.66 -4.99
C GLY A 72 4.04 -0.10 -3.92
N ILE A 73 4.47 0.11 -2.68
CA ILE A 73 3.83 -0.44 -1.49
C ILE A 73 3.52 0.74 -0.54
N GLN A 74 2.29 0.79 -0.04
CA GLN A 74 1.89 1.71 1.02
C GLN A 74 1.59 0.88 2.28
N VAL A 75 2.19 1.22 3.40
CA VAL A 75 1.94 0.59 4.69
C VAL A 75 1.35 1.65 5.61
N ILE A 76 0.21 1.34 6.19
CA ILE A 76 -0.54 2.22 7.08
C ILE A 76 -0.82 1.41 8.34
N SER A 77 -0.41 1.91 9.49
CA SER A 77 -0.61 1.23 10.78
C SER A 77 -1.02 2.21 11.86
N THR A 78 -1.74 1.69 12.84
CA THR A 78 -2.07 2.46 14.05
C THR A 78 -0.83 2.68 14.91
N ASP A 79 -0.74 3.85 15.54
CA ASP A 79 0.42 4.27 16.33
C ASP A 79 0.01 4.90 17.68
N GLY A 80 -1.25 4.85 18.04
CA GLY A 80 -1.75 5.40 19.28
C GLY A 80 -3.12 4.86 19.68
N PRO A 81 -3.54 5.10 20.92
CA PRO A 81 -4.75 4.46 21.48
C PRO A 81 -6.06 4.90 20.83
N SER A 82 -6.06 6.05 20.17
CA SER A 82 -7.25 6.60 19.48
C SER A 82 -7.32 6.24 17.99
N ALA A 83 -6.21 5.84 17.39
CA ALA A 83 -6.09 5.57 15.96
C ALA A 83 -6.90 4.35 15.49
N PRO A 84 -7.00 3.23 16.23
CA PRO A 84 -7.62 2.02 15.72
C PRO A 84 -9.04 2.22 15.21
N SER A 85 -9.90 2.87 15.98
CA SER A 85 -11.31 3.02 15.59
C SER A 85 -11.49 3.98 14.40
N ASN A 86 -10.72 5.04 14.33
CA ASN A 86 -10.79 6.03 13.26
C ASN A 86 -10.23 5.48 11.95
N LEU A 87 -9.07 4.83 11.99
CA LEU A 87 -8.47 4.18 10.84
C LEU A 87 -9.36 3.06 10.33
N LYS A 88 -9.84 2.18 11.19
CA LYS A 88 -10.74 1.08 10.83
C LYS A 88 -11.99 1.58 10.11
N LYS A 89 -12.71 2.55 10.66
CA LYS A 89 -13.90 3.13 10.03
C LYS A 89 -13.60 3.71 8.67
N SER A 90 -12.51 4.47 8.56
CA SER A 90 -12.11 5.11 7.31
C SER A 90 -11.71 4.10 6.24
N VAL A 91 -10.96 3.05 6.60
CA VAL A 91 -10.55 1.98 5.68
C VAL A 91 -11.75 1.15 5.25
N THR A 92 -12.61 0.73 6.18
CA THR A 92 -13.83 -0.02 5.87
C THR A 92 -14.74 0.75 4.92
N SER A 93 -14.97 2.05 5.17
CA SER A 93 -15.73 2.92 4.27
C SER A 93 -15.10 3.00 2.88
N LEU A 94 -13.78 3.15 2.80
CA LEU A 94 -13.07 3.23 1.53
C LEU A 94 -13.21 1.94 0.72
N LEU A 95 -13.01 0.80 1.34
CA LEU A 95 -13.09 -0.49 0.67
C LEU A 95 -14.52 -0.81 0.21
N SER A 96 -15.53 -0.49 1.03
CA SER A 96 -16.94 -0.68 0.69
C SER A 96 -17.40 0.23 -0.45
N ALA A 97 -16.95 1.49 -0.49
CA ALA A 97 -17.35 2.46 -1.51
C ALA A 97 -16.55 2.30 -2.82
N GLY A 98 -15.36 1.73 -2.77
CA GLY A 98 -14.35 1.82 -3.82
C GLY A 98 -14.38 0.71 -4.87
N LYS A 99 -15.37 -0.15 -4.96
CA LYS A 99 -15.42 -1.29 -5.89
C LYS A 99 -14.27 -2.30 -5.71
N TYR A 100 -13.82 -2.47 -4.48
CA TYR A 100 -12.85 -3.49 -4.14
C TYR A 100 -13.55 -4.85 -4.02
N GLU A 101 -12.98 -5.86 -4.67
CA GLU A 101 -13.43 -7.25 -4.56
C GLU A 101 -12.72 -7.92 -3.38
N THR A 102 -13.49 -8.58 -2.51
CA THR A 102 -12.91 -9.37 -1.43
C THR A 102 -12.41 -10.69 -2.01
N LEU A 103 -11.11 -10.95 -1.89
CA LEU A 103 -10.50 -12.20 -2.33
C LEU A 103 -10.51 -13.26 -1.23
N MET A 104 -10.21 -12.85 0.00
CA MET A 104 -10.09 -13.77 1.13
C MET A 104 -10.41 -13.04 2.43
N GLN A 105 -11.00 -13.75 3.37
CA GLN A 105 -11.13 -13.35 4.77
C GLN A 105 -10.82 -14.53 5.67
N VAL A 106 -9.95 -14.31 6.64
CA VAL A 106 -9.59 -15.28 7.67
C VAL A 106 -9.84 -14.64 9.03
N ASN A 107 -10.61 -15.32 9.87
CA ASN A 107 -10.86 -14.89 11.23
C ASN A 107 -10.31 -15.95 12.18
N GLU A 108 -9.30 -15.58 12.93
CA GLU A 108 -8.74 -16.34 14.03
C GLU A 108 -9.22 -15.75 15.36
N ASP A 109 -8.86 -16.37 16.48
CA ASP A 109 -9.36 -15.94 17.78
C ASP A 109 -9.00 -14.47 18.08
N ASP A 110 -7.76 -14.09 17.87
CA ASP A 110 -7.17 -12.79 18.19
C ASP A 110 -6.86 -11.90 16.97
N THR A 111 -6.97 -12.44 15.75
CA THR A 111 -6.62 -11.73 14.52
C THR A 111 -7.68 -11.89 13.44
N SER A 112 -7.90 -10.83 12.67
CA SER A 112 -8.69 -10.87 11.43
C SER A 112 -7.86 -10.38 10.27
N THR A 113 -7.80 -11.16 9.20
CA THR A 113 -7.07 -10.84 7.97
C THR A 113 -8.03 -10.81 6.80
N SER A 114 -8.00 -9.74 6.01
CA SER A 114 -8.81 -9.61 4.81
C SER A 114 -7.97 -9.14 3.63
N ILE A 115 -8.17 -9.74 2.47
CA ILE A 115 -7.49 -9.40 1.23
C ILE A 115 -8.52 -8.91 0.22
N TYR A 116 -8.26 -7.74 -0.34
CA TYR A 116 -9.09 -7.09 -1.34
C TYR A 116 -8.30 -6.84 -2.62
N TYR A 117 -9.00 -6.78 -3.73
CA TYR A 117 -8.43 -6.46 -5.04
C TYR A 117 -9.25 -5.40 -5.74
N ILE A 118 -8.58 -4.53 -6.46
CA ILE A 118 -9.21 -3.60 -7.41
C ILE A 118 -8.41 -3.54 -8.69
N ASN A 119 -9.12 -3.57 -9.81
CA ASN A 119 -8.54 -3.34 -11.12
C ASN A 119 -9.05 -2.00 -11.67
N LYS A 120 -8.14 -1.05 -11.82
CA LYS A 120 -8.37 0.21 -12.53
C LYS A 120 -7.59 0.16 -13.84
N LYS A 121 -8.07 0.84 -14.89
CA LYS A 121 -7.48 0.81 -16.25
C LYS A 121 -5.96 0.96 -16.30
N GLU A 122 -5.39 1.76 -15.41
CA GLU A 122 -3.96 2.08 -15.43
C GLU A 122 -3.18 1.45 -14.28
N GLN A 123 -3.86 0.97 -13.25
CA GLN A 123 -3.23 0.46 -12.04
C GLN A 123 -4.17 -0.46 -11.27
N SER A 124 -3.68 -1.63 -10.91
CA SER A 124 -4.35 -2.55 -10.00
C SER A 124 -3.80 -2.40 -8.58
N ALA A 125 -4.57 -2.80 -7.59
CA ALA A 125 -4.08 -2.91 -6.23
C ALA A 125 -4.61 -4.15 -5.52
N VAL A 126 -3.74 -4.72 -4.67
CA VAL A 126 -4.10 -5.68 -3.63
C VAL A 126 -3.97 -4.98 -2.29
N VAL A 127 -5.01 -5.06 -1.47
CA VAL A 127 -5.06 -4.46 -0.15
C VAL A 127 -5.18 -5.57 0.88
N LEU A 128 -4.18 -5.70 1.73
CA LEU A 128 -4.17 -6.59 2.89
C LEU A 128 -4.53 -5.76 4.11
N VAL A 129 -5.55 -6.17 4.84
CA VAL A 129 -5.95 -5.58 6.11
C VAL A 129 -5.80 -6.62 7.20
N VAL A 130 -4.99 -6.33 8.20
CA VAL A 130 -4.79 -7.16 9.39
C VAL A 130 -5.24 -6.37 10.61
N GLU A 131 -6.13 -6.94 11.40
CA GLU A 131 -6.63 -6.37 12.64
C GLU A 131 -6.33 -7.30 13.79
N ASN A 132 -5.72 -6.78 14.84
CA ASN A 132 -5.64 -7.46 16.14
C ASN A 132 -6.90 -7.13 16.93
N LYS A 133 -7.65 -8.16 17.36
CA LYS A 133 -8.93 -8.00 18.04
C LYS A 133 -8.79 -7.58 19.51
N ASP A 134 -7.65 -7.88 20.12
CA ASP A 134 -7.43 -7.62 21.56
C ASP A 134 -7.17 -6.13 21.82
N ASN A 135 -6.28 -5.53 21.03
CA ASN A 135 -5.92 -4.11 21.17
C ASN A 135 -6.51 -3.23 20.08
N HIS A 136 -7.25 -3.82 19.11
CA HIS A 136 -7.84 -3.17 17.96
C HIS A 136 -6.83 -2.49 17.01
N ASP A 137 -5.55 -2.84 17.10
CA ASP A 137 -4.57 -2.36 16.15
C ASP A 137 -4.89 -2.84 14.75
N ILE A 138 -4.69 -1.95 13.78
CA ILE A 138 -4.94 -2.27 12.38
C ILE A 138 -3.70 -1.93 11.55
N GLN A 139 -3.37 -2.84 10.65
CA GLN A 139 -2.35 -2.63 9.62
C GLN A 139 -2.96 -2.83 8.25
N VAL A 140 -2.72 -1.88 7.37
CA VAL A 140 -3.16 -1.94 5.97
C VAL A 140 -1.94 -1.88 5.08
N ILE A 141 -1.78 -2.88 4.22
CA ILE A 141 -0.70 -2.95 3.25
C ILE A 141 -1.31 -2.92 1.85
N VAL A 142 -0.92 -1.94 1.06
CA VAL A 142 -1.42 -1.76 -0.31
C VAL A 142 -0.29 -2.02 -1.28
N PHE A 143 -0.41 -3.06 -2.08
CA PHE A 143 0.46 -3.31 -3.21
C PHE A 143 -0.19 -2.72 -4.45
N SER A 144 0.50 -1.84 -5.15
CA SER A 144 0.02 -1.23 -6.38
C SER A 144 0.92 -1.55 -7.56
N GLY A 145 0.34 -1.77 -8.73
CA GLY A 145 1.10 -2.17 -9.92
C GLY A 145 0.22 -2.49 -11.12
N LYS A 146 0.84 -3.12 -12.13
CA LYS A 146 0.16 -3.54 -13.37
C LYS A 146 -0.02 -5.06 -13.42
N PHE A 147 -0.58 -5.64 -12.39
CA PHE A 147 -0.84 -7.07 -12.29
C PHE A 147 -2.35 -7.37 -12.47
N LYS A 148 -2.63 -8.58 -12.93
CA LYS A 148 -3.99 -9.09 -13.10
C LYS A 148 -4.37 -9.94 -11.89
N ILE A 149 -5.67 -10.18 -11.71
CA ILE A 149 -6.17 -11.02 -10.62
C ILE A 149 -5.63 -12.45 -10.70
N GLU A 150 -5.42 -12.97 -11.90
CA GLU A 150 -4.87 -14.32 -12.12
C GLU A 150 -3.44 -14.44 -11.56
N ASP A 151 -2.65 -13.36 -11.62
CA ASP A 151 -1.31 -13.33 -11.04
C ASP A 151 -1.36 -13.36 -9.50
N VAL A 152 -2.42 -12.78 -8.91
CA VAL A 152 -2.66 -12.78 -7.46
C VAL A 152 -3.19 -14.14 -7.00
N MET A 153 -4.14 -14.72 -7.73
CA MET A 153 -4.75 -16.02 -7.39
C MET A 153 -3.73 -17.16 -7.37
N GLN A 154 -2.73 -17.14 -8.27
CA GLN A 154 -1.63 -18.12 -8.26
C GLN A 154 -0.80 -18.11 -6.97
N ILE A 155 -0.94 -17.08 -6.14
CA ILE A 155 -0.24 -16.95 -4.86
C ILE A 155 -1.06 -17.58 -3.73
N VAL A 156 -2.39 -17.55 -3.84
CA VAL A 156 -3.33 -17.98 -2.79
C VAL A 156 -3.69 -19.47 -2.92
N GLU A 157 -3.56 -20.06 -4.12
CA GLU A 157 -3.99 -21.44 -4.42
C GLU A 157 -2.95 -22.54 -4.05
N LYS A 158 -1.88 -22.22 -3.33
CA LYS A 158 -0.89 -23.17 -2.84
C LYS A 158 -0.81 -23.05 -1.33
#